data_b6777646fef67c702176a66fc21fb833
#
_entry.id   b6777646fef67c702176a66fc21fb833
#
_cell.length_a   1.000
_cell.length_b   1.000
_cell.length_c   1.000
_cell.angle_alpha   90.00
_cell.angle_beta   90.00
_cell.angle_gamma   90.00
#
_symmetry.space_group_name_H-M   'P 1'
#
loop_
_entity.id
_entity.type
_entity.pdbx_description
1 polymer ?
#
loop_
_entity_poly.entity_id
_entity_poly.type
_entity_poly.pdbx_seq_one_letter_code
_entity_poly.pdbx_strand_id
1 'polypeptide(L)'
;CEPGYYHWTQWAFQQMFNSYYCNDKQQARPISELAEAFSKYGNEELNAACSEELHFTAEEWNAKSEKEKQEILMNYRIAYLGETMVNWCPQLGTVLANDEVVDGVSERGGFPVVQKKMRQWCLRVSAYAQRLLNGLDTVDWTDSLKETQRNWIGRSEGTEVQFKVKDSDIEFTIFTTR
;
A
#
# COMPACT_ATOMS: atom_id res chain seq x y z
N CYS A 1 24.14 1.36 -16.28
CA CYS A 1 23.33 2.33 -15.50
C CYS A 1 24.10 3.65 -15.41
N GLU A 2 23.71 4.65 -16.17
CA GLU A 2 24.35 5.96 -16.14
C GLU A 2 23.62 6.90 -15.18
N PRO A 3 24.33 7.71 -14.36
CA PRO A 3 23.72 8.66 -13.43
C PRO A 3 22.76 9.63 -14.12
N GLY A 4 23.09 10.09 -15.32
CA GLY A 4 22.23 10.97 -16.11
C GLY A 4 20.89 10.37 -16.53
N TYR A 5 20.78 9.03 -16.51
CA TYR A 5 19.54 8.33 -16.83
C TYR A 5 18.72 7.99 -15.58
N TYR A 6 19.32 7.35 -14.56
CA TYR A 6 18.56 6.88 -13.41
C TYR A 6 18.07 8.01 -12.47
N HIS A 7 18.61 9.23 -12.57
CA HIS A 7 18.11 10.34 -11.76
C HIS A 7 16.62 10.65 -12.05
N TRP A 8 16.12 10.34 -13.24
CA TRP A 8 14.70 10.47 -13.55
C TRP A 8 13.83 9.46 -12.79
N THR A 9 14.35 8.24 -12.61
CA THR A 9 13.69 7.24 -11.74
C THR A 9 13.68 7.70 -10.29
N GLN A 10 14.78 8.28 -9.82
CA GLN A 10 14.86 8.87 -8.46
C GLN A 10 13.90 10.06 -8.31
N TRP A 11 13.81 10.92 -9.31
CA TRP A 11 12.87 12.03 -9.33
C TRP A 11 11.42 11.53 -9.26
N ALA A 12 11.05 10.56 -10.07
CA ALA A 12 9.71 9.96 -10.05
C ALA A 12 9.39 9.34 -8.67
N PHE A 13 10.37 8.64 -8.06
CA PHE A 13 10.23 8.10 -6.71
C PHE A 13 10.01 9.22 -5.68
N GLN A 14 10.75 10.32 -5.77
CA GLN A 14 10.58 11.48 -4.89
C GLN A 14 9.19 12.09 -5.01
N GLN A 15 8.60 12.15 -6.22
CA GLN A 15 7.23 12.63 -6.40
C GLN A 15 6.23 11.72 -5.64
N MET A 16 6.37 10.40 -5.73
CA MET A 16 5.53 9.45 -5.00
C MET A 16 5.77 9.53 -3.49
N PHE A 17 7.02 9.68 -3.05
CA PHE A 17 7.36 9.84 -1.63
C PHE A 17 6.78 11.13 -1.03
N ASN A 18 6.77 12.23 -1.80
CA ASN A 18 6.23 13.52 -1.38
C ASN A 18 4.73 13.68 -1.62
N SER A 19 4.03 12.57 -1.86
CA SER A 19 2.59 12.56 -2.12
C SER A 19 1.85 11.59 -1.21
N TYR A 20 0.57 11.90 -0.96
CA TYR A 20 -0.42 10.98 -0.39
C TYR A 20 -1.59 10.81 -1.37
N TYR A 21 -2.41 9.78 -1.20
CA TYR A 21 -3.61 9.58 -2.00
C TYR A 21 -4.84 10.09 -1.25
N CYS A 22 -5.52 11.09 -1.83
CA CYS A 22 -6.78 11.62 -1.33
C CYS A 22 -7.94 10.81 -1.90
N ASN A 23 -8.67 10.08 -1.05
CA ASN A 23 -9.79 9.24 -1.48
C ASN A 23 -10.96 10.06 -2.03
N ASP A 24 -11.26 11.24 -1.45
CA ASP A 24 -12.37 12.09 -1.90
C ASP A 24 -12.12 12.66 -3.31
N LYS A 25 -10.86 12.99 -3.61
CA LYS A 25 -10.48 13.54 -4.92
C LYS A 25 -10.00 12.45 -5.91
N GLN A 26 -9.87 11.21 -5.45
CA GLN A 26 -9.39 10.08 -6.25
C GLN A 26 -8.07 10.38 -6.96
N GLN A 27 -7.12 11.05 -6.27
CA GLN A 27 -5.83 11.44 -6.85
C GLN A 27 -4.73 11.65 -5.80
N ALA A 28 -3.47 11.60 -6.27
CA ALA A 28 -2.32 11.99 -5.48
C ALA A 28 -2.32 13.50 -5.20
N ARG A 29 -1.91 13.88 -3.99
CA ARG A 29 -1.76 15.26 -3.53
C ARG A 29 -0.43 15.41 -2.78
N PRO A 30 0.16 16.63 -2.73
CA PRO A 30 1.37 16.88 -1.97
C PRO A 30 1.21 16.53 -0.48
N ILE A 31 2.17 15.82 0.09
CA ILE A 31 2.16 15.43 1.50
C ILE A 31 2.14 16.63 2.46
N SER A 32 2.63 17.80 2.02
CA SER A 32 2.59 19.05 2.78
C SER A 32 1.17 19.53 3.07
N GLU A 33 0.22 19.31 2.13
CA GLU A 33 -1.19 19.65 2.34
C GLU A 33 -1.78 18.81 3.48
N LEU A 34 -1.39 17.54 3.56
CA LEU A 34 -1.82 16.66 4.64
C LEU A 34 -1.24 17.10 5.99
N ALA A 35 0.05 17.46 6.02
CA ALA A 35 0.70 17.96 7.23
C ALA A 35 0.07 19.28 7.73
N GLU A 36 -0.31 20.18 6.83
CA GLU A 36 -1.04 21.40 7.17
C GLU A 36 -2.45 21.09 7.72
N ALA A 37 -3.16 20.15 7.12
CA ALA A 37 -4.47 19.73 7.60
C ALA A 37 -4.37 19.13 9.00
N PHE A 38 -3.39 18.25 9.26
CA PHE A 38 -3.13 17.68 10.58
C PHE A 38 -2.85 18.76 11.64
N SER A 39 -2.11 19.82 11.28
CA SER A 39 -1.79 20.91 12.21
C SER A 39 -3.00 21.76 12.58
N LYS A 40 -4.03 21.79 11.73
CA LYS A 40 -5.24 22.62 11.92
C LYS A 40 -6.41 21.85 12.51
N TYR A 41 -6.60 20.60 12.08
CA TYR A 41 -7.82 19.82 12.32
C TYR A 41 -7.59 18.44 12.93
N GLY A 42 -6.32 17.99 13.06
CA GLY A 42 -6.07 16.57 13.34
C GLY A 42 -6.36 15.70 12.10
N ASN A 43 -6.67 14.43 12.32
CA ASN A 43 -6.88 13.50 11.20
C ASN A 43 -8.28 12.86 11.13
N GLU A 44 -9.20 13.21 12.01
CA GLU A 44 -10.52 12.54 12.09
C GLU A 44 -11.39 12.75 10.83
N GLU A 45 -11.33 13.91 10.21
CA GLU A 45 -12.13 14.26 9.03
C GLU A 45 -11.41 13.99 7.70
N LEU A 46 -10.18 13.45 7.74
CA LEU A 46 -9.36 13.29 6.55
C LEU A 46 -9.48 11.90 5.94
N ASN A 47 -10.03 11.85 4.74
CA ASN A 47 -10.17 10.63 3.95
C ASN A 47 -8.96 10.44 3.03
N ALA A 48 -7.88 9.91 3.59
CA ALA A 48 -6.63 9.62 2.90
C ALA A 48 -6.27 8.14 3.03
N ALA A 49 -5.75 7.55 1.96
CA ALA A 49 -5.27 6.18 2.00
C ALA A 49 -4.07 6.05 2.96
N CYS A 50 -4.15 5.12 3.89
CA CYS A 50 -3.14 4.88 4.92
C CYS A 50 -2.85 3.39 5.10
N SER A 51 -1.78 3.05 5.80
CA SER A 51 -1.44 1.66 6.16
C SER A 51 -2.11 1.24 7.46
N GLU A 52 -2.23 2.18 8.41
CA GLU A 52 -2.82 1.98 9.73
C GLU A 52 -3.75 3.14 10.04
N GLU A 53 -4.91 2.85 10.62
CA GLU A 53 -5.79 3.90 11.13
C GLU A 53 -5.19 4.49 12.40
N LEU A 54 -4.91 5.78 12.34
CA LEU A 54 -4.42 6.55 13.47
C LEU A 54 -5.48 7.58 13.83
N HIS A 55 -5.57 7.92 15.11
CA HIS A 55 -6.44 8.98 15.61
C HIS A 55 -5.61 9.94 16.44
N PHE A 56 -5.63 11.21 16.08
CA PHE A 56 -4.96 12.29 16.83
C PHE A 56 -5.60 13.64 16.53
N THR A 57 -5.58 14.50 17.54
CA THR A 57 -6.04 15.90 17.44
C THR A 57 -4.94 16.80 16.85
N ALA A 58 -5.30 18.04 16.52
CA ALA A 58 -4.33 19.03 16.07
C ALA A 58 -3.30 19.38 17.17
N GLU A 59 -3.71 19.43 18.43
CA GLU A 59 -2.81 19.66 19.56
C GLU A 59 -1.79 18.53 19.70
N GLU A 60 -2.23 17.30 19.64
CA GLU A 60 -1.36 16.11 19.70
C GLU A 60 -0.37 16.07 18.54
N TRP A 61 -0.81 16.40 17.32
CA TRP A 61 0.08 16.53 16.17
C TRP A 61 1.12 17.62 16.38
N ASN A 62 0.70 18.80 16.82
CA ASN A 62 1.60 19.96 16.99
C ASN A 62 2.61 19.77 18.11
N ALA A 63 2.27 18.98 19.14
CA ALA A 63 3.18 18.63 20.24
C ALA A 63 4.26 17.61 19.85
N LYS A 64 4.11 16.88 18.72
CA LYS A 64 5.07 15.88 18.29
C LYS A 64 6.37 16.51 17.76
N SER A 65 7.47 15.81 17.96
CA SER A 65 8.75 16.11 17.33
C SER A 65 8.67 15.93 15.80
N GLU A 66 9.58 16.55 15.07
CA GLU A 66 9.63 16.42 13.61
C GLU A 66 9.81 14.96 13.17
N LYS A 67 10.59 14.17 13.92
CA LYS A 67 10.77 12.74 13.66
C LYS A 67 9.44 11.96 13.76
N GLU A 68 8.68 12.15 14.82
CA GLU A 68 7.38 11.51 15.02
C GLU A 68 6.37 11.93 13.94
N LYS A 69 6.37 13.21 13.53
CA LYS A 69 5.56 13.69 12.41
C LYS A 69 5.91 12.97 11.11
N GLN A 70 7.20 12.79 10.80
CA GLN A 70 7.64 12.06 9.61
C GLN A 70 7.27 10.57 9.66
N GLU A 71 7.31 9.93 10.82
CA GLU A 71 6.86 8.56 11.03
C GLU A 71 5.35 8.42 10.77
N ILE A 72 4.53 9.36 11.25
CA ILE A 72 3.10 9.39 10.96
C ILE A 72 2.85 9.64 9.47
N LEU A 73 3.53 10.62 8.84
CA LEU A 73 3.38 10.89 7.41
C LEU A 73 3.78 9.70 6.55
N MET A 74 4.75 8.87 7.00
CA MET A 74 5.13 7.64 6.30
C MET A 74 3.93 6.70 6.12
N ASN A 75 2.99 6.69 7.07
CA ASN A 75 1.77 5.92 7.01
C ASN A 75 0.81 6.32 5.87
N TYR A 76 0.95 7.54 5.34
CA TYR A 76 0.10 8.09 4.28
C TYR A 76 0.80 8.21 2.93
N ARG A 77 2.13 8.18 2.88
CA ARG A 77 2.90 8.36 1.64
C ARG A 77 2.56 7.29 0.61
N ILE A 78 2.59 7.67 -0.68
CA ILE A 78 2.42 6.72 -1.80
C ILE A 78 3.62 5.77 -1.87
N ALA A 79 4.84 6.27 -1.75
CA ALA A 79 6.03 5.45 -1.55
C ALA A 79 6.39 5.43 -0.06
N TYR A 80 6.41 4.27 0.57
CA TYR A 80 6.63 4.11 2.00
C TYR A 80 7.49 2.90 2.32
N LEU A 81 8.11 2.90 3.51
CA LEU A 81 8.81 1.75 4.04
C LEU A 81 7.82 0.86 4.81
N GLY A 82 7.68 -0.38 4.34
CA GLY A 82 6.85 -1.40 4.98
C GLY A 82 7.63 -2.66 5.28
N GLU A 83 7.18 -3.42 6.25
CA GLU A 83 7.65 -4.78 6.49
C GLU A 83 6.77 -5.78 5.76
N THR A 84 7.33 -6.50 4.82
CA THR A 84 6.60 -7.48 4.02
C THR A 84 7.34 -8.81 3.92
N MET A 85 6.60 -9.88 3.68
CA MET A 85 7.17 -11.18 3.36
C MET A 85 7.71 -11.15 1.93
N VAL A 86 8.96 -11.55 1.79
CA VAL A 86 9.65 -11.57 0.50
C VAL A 86 10.27 -12.93 0.23
N ASN A 87 10.43 -13.27 -1.04
CA ASN A 87 11.14 -14.46 -1.49
C ASN A 87 12.65 -14.20 -1.41
N TRP A 88 13.28 -14.60 -0.33
CA TRP A 88 14.71 -14.44 -0.13
C TRP A 88 15.48 -15.66 -0.61
N CYS A 89 16.45 -15.46 -1.50
CA CYS A 89 17.38 -16.49 -1.91
C CYS A 89 18.77 -16.25 -1.29
N PRO A 90 19.18 -17.03 -0.27
CA PRO A 90 20.46 -16.83 0.41
C PRO A 90 21.66 -16.97 -0.52
N GLN A 91 21.63 -17.92 -1.45
CA GLN A 91 22.73 -18.18 -2.39
C GLN A 91 22.92 -17.08 -3.41
N LEU A 92 21.84 -16.45 -3.86
CA LEU A 92 21.90 -15.30 -4.75
C LEU A 92 22.07 -13.97 -3.99
N GLY A 93 21.82 -13.97 -2.65
CA GLY A 93 21.93 -12.78 -1.81
C GLY A 93 20.91 -11.67 -2.17
N THR A 94 19.74 -12.06 -2.69
CA THR A 94 18.74 -11.10 -3.18
C THR A 94 17.30 -11.57 -2.93
N VAL A 95 16.39 -10.61 -3.00
CA VAL A 95 14.94 -10.85 -3.06
C VAL A 95 14.54 -11.16 -4.50
N LEU A 96 13.66 -12.11 -4.68
CA LEU A 96 13.13 -12.55 -5.98
C LEU A 96 11.65 -12.19 -6.11
N ALA A 97 11.24 -11.82 -7.32
CA ALA A 97 9.83 -11.70 -7.68
C ALA A 97 9.14 -13.08 -7.66
N ASN A 98 7.80 -13.10 -7.61
CA ASN A 98 7.08 -14.38 -7.54
C ASN A 98 7.33 -15.25 -8.77
N ASP A 99 7.42 -14.65 -9.93
CA ASP A 99 7.68 -15.31 -11.22
C ASP A 99 9.13 -15.83 -11.38
N GLU A 100 10.05 -15.38 -10.52
CA GLU A 100 11.43 -15.91 -10.47
C GLU A 100 11.56 -17.11 -9.51
N VAL A 101 10.46 -17.56 -8.92
CA VAL A 101 10.42 -18.72 -8.02
C VAL A 101 9.52 -19.80 -8.60
N VAL A 102 10.09 -20.95 -8.92
CA VAL A 102 9.40 -22.12 -9.45
C VAL A 102 9.63 -23.30 -8.51
N ASP A 103 8.58 -23.92 -8.02
CA ASP A 103 8.64 -25.08 -7.10
C ASP A 103 9.52 -24.84 -5.84
N GLY A 104 9.53 -23.59 -5.34
CA GLY A 104 10.29 -23.23 -4.14
C GLY A 104 11.78 -22.96 -4.36
N VAL A 105 12.24 -22.95 -5.61
CA VAL A 105 13.62 -22.64 -5.99
C VAL A 105 13.69 -21.46 -6.95
N SER A 106 14.83 -20.79 -6.99
CA SER A 106 15.09 -19.71 -7.96
C SER A 106 15.17 -20.26 -9.38
N GLU A 107 14.51 -19.62 -10.34
CA GLU A 107 14.61 -19.95 -11.76
C GLU A 107 16.10 -19.93 -12.21
N ARG A 108 16.84 -18.94 -11.75
CA ARG A 108 18.28 -18.82 -11.99
C ARG A 108 19.07 -19.61 -10.94
N GLY A 109 19.65 -20.72 -11.33
CA GLY A 109 20.56 -21.53 -10.52
C GLY A 109 19.90 -22.61 -9.66
N GLY A 110 18.55 -22.69 -9.58
CA GLY A 110 17.84 -23.73 -8.85
C GLY A 110 18.07 -23.73 -7.33
N PHE A 111 18.35 -22.57 -6.74
CA PHE A 111 18.67 -22.46 -5.33
C PHE A 111 17.40 -22.34 -4.47
N PRO A 112 17.37 -22.97 -3.26
CA PRO A 112 16.25 -22.86 -2.35
C PRO A 112 15.90 -21.40 -2.01
N VAL A 113 14.60 -21.09 -2.02
CA VAL A 113 14.04 -19.79 -1.68
C VAL A 113 13.25 -19.90 -0.39
N VAL A 114 13.43 -18.95 0.51
CA VAL A 114 12.74 -18.91 1.80
C VAL A 114 11.90 -17.65 1.92
N GLN A 115 10.76 -17.76 2.56
CA GLN A 115 9.96 -16.59 2.93
C GLN A 115 10.62 -15.89 4.13
N LYS A 116 10.90 -14.59 3.98
CA LYS A 116 11.54 -13.78 5.01
C LYS A 116 10.86 -12.44 5.15
N LYS A 117 10.55 -12.03 6.38
CA LYS A 117 10.05 -10.69 6.65
C LYS A 117 11.21 -9.70 6.56
N MET A 118 11.08 -8.73 5.66
CA MET A 118 12.10 -7.71 5.41
C MET A 118 11.47 -6.34 5.24
N ARG A 119 12.22 -5.32 5.67
CA ARG A 119 11.86 -3.93 5.42
C ARG A 119 12.17 -3.59 3.97
N GLN A 120 11.13 -3.17 3.24
CA GLN A 120 11.19 -2.88 1.80
C GLN A 120 10.50 -1.56 1.51
N TRP A 121 10.92 -0.92 0.41
CA TRP A 121 10.12 0.13 -0.19
C TRP A 121 8.86 -0.47 -0.83
N CYS A 122 7.74 0.08 -0.46
CA CYS A 122 6.42 -0.29 -0.99
C CYS A 122 5.79 0.89 -1.71
N LEU A 123 4.99 0.60 -2.74
CA LEU A 123 4.14 1.59 -3.39
C LEU A 123 2.67 1.27 -3.06
N ARG A 124 1.90 2.29 -2.68
CA ARG A 124 0.49 2.18 -2.31
C ARG A 124 -0.40 2.08 -3.56
N VAL A 125 -0.17 1.05 -4.38
CA VAL A 125 -0.88 0.84 -5.64
C VAL A 125 -2.36 0.51 -5.44
N SER A 126 -2.71 -0.15 -4.33
CA SER A 126 -4.09 -0.50 -3.98
C SER A 126 -5.00 0.73 -3.80
N ALA A 127 -4.46 1.90 -3.43
CA ALA A 127 -5.22 3.13 -3.35
C ALA A 127 -5.80 3.58 -4.71
N TYR A 128 -5.21 3.13 -5.81
CA TYR A 128 -5.67 3.42 -7.17
C TYR A 128 -6.62 2.36 -7.73
N ALA A 129 -6.84 1.25 -7.04
CA ALA A 129 -7.57 0.10 -7.57
C ALA A 129 -8.97 0.46 -8.07
N GLN A 130 -9.76 1.20 -7.28
CA GLN A 130 -11.11 1.61 -7.69
C GLN A 130 -11.09 2.56 -8.88
N ARG A 131 -10.14 3.51 -8.90
CA ARG A 131 -9.98 4.44 -10.02
C ARG A 131 -9.59 3.71 -11.31
N LEU A 132 -8.74 2.69 -11.22
CA LEU A 132 -8.37 1.84 -12.36
C LEU A 132 -9.57 1.05 -12.89
N LEU A 133 -10.38 0.46 -12.00
CA LEU A 133 -11.62 -0.23 -12.39
C LEU A 133 -12.59 0.70 -13.13
N ASN A 134 -12.85 1.88 -12.56
CA ASN A 134 -13.74 2.87 -13.18
C ASN A 134 -13.18 3.35 -14.53
N GLY A 135 -11.87 3.46 -14.67
CA GLY A 135 -11.19 3.86 -15.90
C GLY A 135 -11.34 2.87 -17.05
N LEU A 136 -11.60 1.58 -16.77
CA LEU A 136 -11.82 0.58 -17.83
C LEU A 136 -13.04 0.88 -18.70
N ASP A 137 -14.03 1.59 -18.17
CA ASP A 137 -15.23 1.95 -18.93
C ASP A 137 -14.99 3.11 -19.91
N THR A 138 -13.88 3.85 -19.75
CA THR A 138 -13.52 5.01 -20.56
C THR A 138 -12.54 4.69 -21.70
N VAL A 139 -11.94 3.51 -21.70
CA VAL A 139 -10.94 3.10 -22.70
C VAL A 139 -11.57 2.22 -23.78
N ASP A 140 -11.12 2.41 -25.01
CA ASP A 140 -11.54 1.61 -26.16
C ASP A 140 -10.68 0.33 -26.26
N TRP A 141 -10.91 -0.58 -25.33
CA TRP A 141 -10.27 -1.88 -25.27
C TRP A 141 -11.28 -3.00 -25.48
N THR A 142 -10.80 -4.15 -25.94
CA THR A 142 -11.66 -5.34 -26.09
C THR A 142 -12.19 -5.80 -24.72
N ASP A 143 -13.37 -6.40 -24.70
CA ASP A 143 -14.00 -6.91 -23.47
C ASP A 143 -13.12 -7.94 -22.77
N SER A 144 -12.44 -8.81 -23.53
CA SER A 144 -11.51 -9.80 -22.96
C SER A 144 -10.36 -9.16 -22.22
N LEU A 145 -9.79 -8.05 -22.74
CA LEU A 145 -8.70 -7.33 -22.05
C LEU A 145 -9.23 -6.61 -20.79
N LYS A 146 -10.39 -5.98 -20.87
CA LYS A 146 -11.03 -5.34 -19.71
C LYS A 146 -11.31 -6.37 -18.61
N GLU A 147 -11.80 -7.56 -18.97
CA GLU A 147 -12.07 -8.61 -18.00
C GLU A 147 -10.79 -9.14 -17.35
N THR A 148 -9.72 -9.29 -18.12
CA THR A 148 -8.39 -9.64 -17.57
C THR A 148 -7.92 -8.61 -16.54
N GLN A 149 -8.11 -7.31 -16.79
CA GLN A 149 -7.75 -6.24 -15.85
C GLN A 149 -8.65 -6.25 -14.61
N ARG A 150 -9.97 -6.48 -14.75
CA ARG A 150 -10.89 -6.61 -13.60
C ARG A 150 -10.49 -7.78 -12.71
N ASN A 151 -10.20 -8.91 -13.30
CA ASN A 151 -9.77 -10.12 -12.58
C ASN A 151 -8.41 -9.91 -11.88
N TRP A 152 -7.48 -9.18 -12.49
CA TRP A 152 -6.19 -8.84 -11.89
C TRP A 152 -6.33 -7.93 -10.68
N ILE A 153 -7.19 -6.91 -10.75
CA ILE A 153 -7.48 -6.02 -9.61
C ILE A 153 -8.23 -6.79 -8.52
N GLY A 154 -9.12 -7.71 -8.90
CA GLY A 154 -9.74 -8.67 -8.00
C GLY A 154 -10.61 -8.04 -6.92
N ARG A 155 -11.41 -7.00 -7.26
CA ARG A 155 -12.36 -6.44 -6.29
C ARG A 155 -13.30 -7.53 -5.77
N SER A 156 -13.33 -7.69 -4.46
CA SER A 156 -14.21 -8.62 -3.77
C SER A 156 -15.10 -7.87 -2.80
N GLU A 157 -16.37 -8.27 -2.73
CA GLU A 157 -17.33 -7.75 -1.76
C GLU A 157 -17.78 -8.89 -0.86
N GLY A 158 -17.95 -8.59 0.42
CA GLY A 158 -18.34 -9.58 1.40
C GLY A 158 -19.01 -8.93 2.60
N THR A 159 -19.37 -9.74 3.57
CA THR A 159 -20.04 -9.33 4.80
C THR A 159 -19.18 -9.71 6.00
N GLU A 160 -19.08 -8.80 6.95
CA GLU A 160 -18.54 -9.10 8.27
C GLU A 160 -19.67 -9.62 9.16
N VAL A 161 -19.40 -10.72 9.84
CA VAL A 161 -20.34 -11.34 10.78
C VAL A 161 -19.66 -11.47 12.14
N GLN A 162 -20.28 -10.88 13.15
CA GLN A 162 -19.81 -10.99 14.54
C GLN A 162 -20.43 -12.22 15.19
N PHE A 163 -19.59 -13.02 15.83
CA PHE A 163 -19.98 -14.17 16.62
C PHE A 163 -19.63 -13.95 18.10
N LYS A 164 -20.53 -14.38 18.96
CA LYS A 164 -20.28 -14.47 20.39
C LYS A 164 -20.19 -15.94 20.80
N VAL A 165 -19.13 -16.28 21.52
CA VAL A 165 -18.98 -17.64 22.06
C VAL A 165 -20.00 -17.82 23.19
N LYS A 166 -20.79 -18.90 23.13
CA LYS A 166 -21.77 -19.20 24.16
C LYS A 166 -21.10 -19.36 25.52
N ASP A 167 -21.70 -18.78 26.54
CA ASP A 167 -21.23 -18.82 27.94
C ASP A 167 -19.82 -18.20 28.14
N SER A 168 -19.42 -17.22 27.31
CA SER A 168 -18.15 -16.51 27.35
C SER A 168 -18.33 -15.04 26.94
N ASP A 169 -17.37 -14.20 27.33
CA ASP A 169 -17.25 -12.80 26.87
C ASP A 169 -16.42 -12.65 25.59
N ILE A 170 -16.05 -13.78 24.99
CA ILE A 170 -15.24 -13.77 23.75
C ILE A 170 -16.16 -13.50 22.56
N GLU A 171 -15.82 -12.45 21.81
CA GLU A 171 -16.42 -12.12 20.53
C GLU A 171 -15.35 -12.15 19.44
N PHE A 172 -15.73 -12.57 18.24
CA PHE A 172 -14.85 -12.52 17.07
C PHE A 172 -15.62 -12.19 15.81
N THR A 173 -14.99 -11.48 14.91
CA THR A 173 -15.57 -11.11 13.62
C THR A 173 -14.93 -11.95 12.53
N ILE A 174 -15.75 -12.47 11.63
CA ILE A 174 -15.31 -13.12 10.39
C ILE A 174 -15.75 -12.31 9.19
N PHE A 175 -14.92 -12.29 8.17
CA PHE A 175 -15.29 -11.78 6.85
C PHE A 175 -15.58 -12.96 5.92
N THR A 176 -16.67 -12.89 5.16
CA THR A 176 -17.05 -13.91 4.18
C THR A 176 -17.59 -13.30 2.91
N THR A 177 -17.26 -13.89 1.78
CA THR A 177 -17.83 -13.58 0.44
C THR A 177 -18.94 -14.55 0.03
N ARG A 178 -19.32 -15.47 0.92
CA ARG A 178 -20.33 -16.52 0.68
C ARG A 178 -21.31 -16.60 1.81
#